data_7e94f67c6f8f5bdcc56cc46d66838533
#
_entry.id   7e94f67c6f8f5bdcc56cc46d66838533
#
_cell.length_a   1.000
_cell.length_b   1.000
_cell.length_c   1.000
_cell.angle_alpha   90.00
_cell.angle_beta   90.00
_cell.angle_gamma   90.00
#
_symmetry.space_group_name_H-M   'P 1'
#
loop_
_entity.id
_entity.type
_entity.pdbx_description
1 polymer ?
#
loop_
_entity_poly.entity_id
_entity_poly.type
_entity_poly.pdbx_seq_one_letter_code
_entity_poly.pdbx_strand_id
1 'polypeptide(L)'
;MLKTLCNLKEISVYRCSKDTNIPYSTLSDIANHKTDPNNINALILKRLAEYFSLSMDDLYTILNLKQRVPFSSFRSEMCHKLHRNGDIEMLSFIRKNNYIPRLWNIRWYPEALYTLAMFDEITEKNNASLCMDYEQYRKTKMKELIVSPDIILMEKLTGKDDERQKLIANANPYFLQYNILEGDIYAE
;
A
#
# COMPACT_ATOMS: atom_id res chain seq x y z
N MET A 1 -4.74 3.68 12.03
CA MET A 1 -3.94 4.52 11.11
C MET A 1 -3.34 5.78 11.73
N LEU A 2 -4.01 6.55 12.62
CA LEU A 2 -3.40 7.73 13.26
C LEU A 2 -2.12 7.39 14.04
N LYS A 3 -2.08 6.27 14.77
CA LYS A 3 -0.84 5.81 15.44
C LYS A 3 0.32 5.61 14.46
N THR A 4 0.04 5.08 13.28
CA THR A 4 1.05 4.90 12.22
C THR A 4 1.63 6.24 11.78
N LEU A 5 0.79 7.24 11.54
CA LEU A 5 1.23 8.60 11.18
C LEU A 5 2.07 9.24 12.30
N CYS A 6 1.64 9.11 13.57
CA CYS A 6 2.41 9.58 14.72
C CYS A 6 3.78 8.89 14.79
N ASN A 7 3.83 7.57 14.63
CA ASN A 7 5.08 6.81 14.64
C ASN A 7 6.03 7.22 13.51
N LEU A 8 5.51 7.53 12.32
CA LEU A 8 6.30 8.01 11.19
C LEU A 8 6.96 9.38 11.44
N LYS A 9 6.33 10.22 12.29
CA LYS A 9 6.89 11.48 12.78
C LYS A 9 7.68 11.33 14.08
N GLU A 10 7.83 10.10 14.59
CA GLU A 10 8.51 9.81 15.87
C GLU A 10 7.90 10.54 17.07
N ILE A 11 6.58 10.71 17.08
CA ILE A 11 5.84 11.37 18.14
C ILE A 11 4.78 10.46 18.75
N SER A 12 4.39 10.78 20.00
CA SER A 12 3.22 10.13 20.62
C SER A 12 1.92 10.81 20.22
N VAL A 13 0.79 10.09 20.34
CA VAL A 13 -0.57 10.65 20.16
C VAL A 13 -0.81 11.81 21.13
N TYR A 14 -0.23 11.76 22.33
CA TYR A 14 -0.30 12.86 23.32
C TYR A 14 0.42 14.10 22.79
N ARG A 15 1.63 13.96 22.23
CA ARG A 15 2.36 15.08 21.63
C ARG A 15 1.59 15.69 20.47
N CYS A 16 1.04 14.84 19.57
CA CYS A 16 0.17 15.27 18.48
C CYS A 16 -1.03 16.09 19.01
N SER A 17 -1.65 15.66 20.11
CA SER A 17 -2.76 16.40 20.73
C SER A 17 -2.34 17.81 21.18
N LYS A 18 -1.17 17.96 21.76
CA LYS A 18 -0.65 19.26 22.18
C LYS A 18 -0.34 20.17 21.00
N ASP A 19 0.34 19.63 20.00
CA ASP A 19 0.80 20.40 18.85
C ASP A 19 -0.37 20.86 17.94
N THR A 20 -1.43 20.03 17.83
CA THR A 20 -2.62 20.32 17.00
C THR A 20 -3.73 21.04 17.76
N ASN A 21 -3.59 21.20 19.09
CA ASN A 21 -4.64 21.70 19.97
C ASN A 21 -5.98 20.94 19.81
N ILE A 22 -5.90 19.61 19.64
CA ILE A 22 -7.04 18.69 19.61
C ILE A 22 -7.07 17.93 20.93
N PRO A 23 -8.23 17.77 21.60
CA PRO A 23 -8.33 17.02 22.84
C PRO A 23 -7.73 15.60 22.71
N TYR A 24 -6.93 15.20 23.71
CA TYR A 24 -6.29 13.86 23.69
C TYR A 24 -7.32 12.72 23.61
N SER A 25 -8.45 12.84 24.30
CA SER A 25 -9.53 11.85 24.23
C SER A 25 -9.99 11.63 22.78
N THR A 26 -10.20 12.72 22.04
CA THR A 26 -10.61 12.65 20.62
C THR A 26 -9.54 11.95 19.76
N LEU A 27 -8.27 12.32 19.90
CA LEU A 27 -7.20 11.67 19.15
C LEU A 27 -6.99 10.21 19.58
N SER A 28 -7.16 9.91 20.86
CA SER A 28 -7.11 8.54 21.38
C SER A 28 -8.23 7.67 20.79
N ASP A 29 -9.44 8.20 20.65
CA ASP A 29 -10.57 7.46 20.08
C ASP A 29 -10.36 7.22 18.57
N ILE A 30 -9.86 8.21 17.83
CA ILE A 30 -9.46 8.03 16.41
C ILE A 30 -8.32 7.02 16.30
N ALA A 31 -7.30 7.11 17.13
CA ALA A 31 -6.12 6.26 17.12
C ALA A 31 -6.44 4.78 17.48
N ASN A 32 -7.48 4.56 18.26
CA ASN A 32 -7.94 3.23 18.67
C ASN A 32 -9.16 2.73 17.84
N HIS A 33 -9.47 3.39 16.72
CA HIS A 33 -10.59 3.04 15.82
C HIS A 33 -11.97 3.01 16.51
N LYS A 34 -12.16 3.81 17.57
CA LYS A 34 -13.45 3.98 18.23
C LYS A 34 -14.34 5.00 17.53
N THR A 35 -13.72 5.94 16.82
CA THR A 35 -14.42 6.93 16.00
C THR A 35 -14.35 6.51 14.53
N ASP A 36 -15.50 6.40 13.88
CA ASP A 36 -15.56 6.21 12.43
C ASP A 36 -14.97 7.45 11.74
N PRO A 37 -14.02 7.30 10.80
CA PRO A 37 -13.46 8.41 10.05
C PRO A 37 -14.50 9.30 9.35
N ASN A 38 -15.66 8.74 8.96
CA ASN A 38 -16.77 9.49 8.40
C ASN A 38 -17.40 10.50 9.39
N ASN A 39 -17.22 10.28 10.68
CA ASN A 39 -17.80 11.12 11.74
C ASN A 39 -16.76 12.07 12.36
N ILE A 40 -15.54 12.14 11.80
CA ILE A 40 -14.53 13.11 12.25
C ILE A 40 -14.92 14.51 11.80
N ASN A 41 -14.98 15.43 12.76
CA ASN A 41 -15.23 16.84 12.47
C ASN A 41 -14.20 17.39 11.45
N ALA A 42 -14.70 18.13 10.44
CA ALA A 42 -13.86 18.67 9.36
C ALA A 42 -12.71 19.56 9.87
N LEU A 43 -12.90 20.30 10.98
CA LEU A 43 -11.85 21.11 11.58
C LEU A 43 -10.73 20.25 12.19
N ILE A 44 -11.08 19.13 12.82
CA ILE A 44 -10.12 18.16 13.34
C ILE A 44 -9.34 17.53 12.19
N LEU A 45 -10.04 17.10 11.14
CA LEU A 45 -9.43 16.53 9.94
C LEU A 45 -8.45 17.52 9.29
N LYS A 46 -8.85 18.79 9.14
CA LYS A 46 -8.00 19.87 8.61
C LYS A 46 -6.72 20.05 9.42
N ARG A 47 -6.84 20.19 10.75
CA ARG A 47 -5.67 20.38 11.64
C ARG A 47 -4.71 19.21 11.59
N LEU A 48 -5.21 17.99 11.55
CA LEU A 48 -4.39 16.79 11.40
C LEU A 48 -3.72 16.74 10.02
N ALA A 49 -4.43 17.07 8.94
CA ALA A 49 -3.89 17.11 7.59
C ALA A 49 -2.71 18.11 7.50
N GLU A 50 -2.92 19.33 7.99
CA GLU A 50 -1.87 20.36 8.06
C GLU A 50 -0.67 19.86 8.89
N TYR A 51 -0.92 19.28 10.06
CA TYR A 51 0.13 18.78 10.95
C TYR A 51 0.97 17.65 10.32
N PHE A 52 0.34 16.76 9.56
CA PHE A 52 1.03 15.68 8.85
C PHE A 52 1.49 16.05 7.44
N SER A 53 1.26 17.29 7.00
CA SER A 53 1.58 17.76 5.63
C SER A 53 0.91 16.91 4.55
N LEU A 54 -0.36 16.56 4.77
CA LEU A 54 -1.22 15.82 3.86
C LEU A 54 -2.38 16.68 3.39
N SER A 55 -3.01 16.33 2.28
CA SER A 55 -4.34 16.84 1.97
C SER A 55 -5.39 16.24 2.91
N MET A 56 -6.53 16.91 3.06
CA MET A 56 -7.65 16.36 3.85
C MET A 56 -8.13 15.03 3.27
N ASP A 57 -8.18 14.91 1.95
CA ASP A 57 -8.61 13.70 1.24
C ASP A 57 -7.64 12.54 1.45
N ASP A 58 -6.33 12.80 1.41
CA ASP A 58 -5.32 11.77 1.69
C ASP A 58 -5.39 11.32 3.14
N LEU A 59 -5.49 12.26 4.09
CA LEU A 59 -5.63 11.91 5.50
C LEU A 59 -6.91 11.10 5.76
N TYR A 60 -8.05 11.56 5.25
CA TYR A 60 -9.32 10.85 5.37
C TYR A 60 -9.23 9.42 4.87
N THR A 61 -8.61 9.23 3.72
CA THR A 61 -8.46 7.88 3.16
C THR A 61 -7.46 7.03 3.94
N ILE A 62 -6.34 7.62 4.40
CA ILE A 62 -5.40 6.92 5.27
C ILE A 62 -6.09 6.46 6.56
N LEU A 63 -6.93 7.30 7.17
CA LEU A 63 -7.68 6.93 8.37
C LEU A 63 -8.68 5.79 8.10
N ASN A 64 -9.23 5.72 6.89
CA ASN A 64 -10.15 4.67 6.43
C ASN A 64 -9.43 3.39 5.96
N LEU A 65 -8.10 3.41 5.76
CA LEU A 65 -7.38 2.19 5.41
C LEU A 65 -7.55 1.16 6.52
N LYS A 66 -7.83 -0.07 6.14
CA LYS A 66 -7.82 -1.22 7.05
C LYS A 66 -6.44 -1.33 7.72
N GLN A 67 -6.40 -1.96 8.88
CA GLN A 67 -5.12 -2.29 9.51
C GLN A 67 -4.25 -3.08 8.51
N ARG A 68 -2.93 -2.77 8.50
CA ARG A 68 -2.01 -3.46 7.59
C ARG A 68 -2.11 -4.97 7.79
N VAL A 69 -2.45 -5.66 6.73
CA VAL A 69 -2.46 -7.13 6.67
C VAL A 69 -1.08 -7.64 6.21
N PRO A 70 -0.76 -8.92 6.40
CA PRO A 70 0.42 -9.52 5.79
C PRO A 70 0.46 -9.27 4.29
N PHE A 71 1.65 -9.03 3.74
CA PHE A 71 1.81 -8.70 2.32
C PHE A 71 1.23 -9.77 1.38
N SER A 72 1.34 -11.05 1.76
CA SER A 72 0.70 -12.17 1.04
C SER A 72 -0.82 -12.03 0.94
N SER A 73 -1.47 -11.66 2.04
CA SER A 73 -2.92 -11.41 2.07
C SER A 73 -3.31 -10.20 1.23
N PHE A 74 -2.49 -9.14 1.24
CA PHE A 74 -2.68 -7.96 0.39
C PHE A 74 -2.62 -8.34 -1.09
N ARG A 75 -1.60 -9.11 -1.50
CA ARG A 75 -1.45 -9.61 -2.88
C ARG A 75 -2.70 -10.38 -3.32
N SER A 76 -3.12 -11.35 -2.51
CA SER A 76 -4.31 -12.17 -2.77
C SER A 76 -5.56 -11.31 -2.93
N GLU A 77 -5.77 -10.32 -2.03
CA GLU A 77 -6.92 -9.41 -2.12
C GLU A 77 -6.89 -8.59 -3.43
N MET A 78 -5.72 -8.12 -3.86
CA MET A 78 -5.58 -7.35 -5.11
C MET A 78 -5.85 -8.21 -6.35
N CYS A 79 -5.32 -9.45 -6.41
CA CYS A 79 -5.61 -10.38 -7.51
C CYS A 79 -7.10 -10.75 -7.55
N HIS A 80 -7.70 -11.12 -6.41
CA HIS A 80 -9.14 -11.40 -6.36
C HIS A 80 -10.00 -10.19 -6.79
N LYS A 81 -9.57 -8.97 -6.48
CA LYS A 81 -10.25 -7.76 -6.92
C LYS A 81 -10.14 -7.57 -8.43
N LEU A 82 -8.96 -7.83 -9.01
CA LEU A 82 -8.75 -7.80 -10.45
C LEU A 82 -9.65 -8.82 -11.15
N HIS A 83 -9.65 -10.08 -10.71
CA HIS A 83 -10.48 -11.16 -11.31
C HIS A 83 -11.97 -10.86 -11.22
N ARG A 84 -12.44 -10.29 -10.10
CA ARG A 84 -13.86 -9.98 -9.90
C ARG A 84 -14.34 -8.81 -10.73
N ASN A 85 -13.54 -7.76 -10.82
CA ASN A 85 -13.99 -6.47 -11.36
C ASN A 85 -13.47 -6.21 -12.79
N GLY A 86 -12.40 -6.91 -13.20
CA GLY A 86 -11.74 -6.71 -14.50
C GLY A 86 -10.78 -5.50 -14.52
N ASP A 87 -10.06 -5.41 -15.61
CA ASP A 87 -8.96 -4.47 -15.85
C ASP A 87 -9.36 -3.00 -15.66
N ILE A 88 -10.42 -2.59 -16.36
CA ILE A 88 -10.85 -1.17 -16.39
C ILE A 88 -11.28 -0.68 -15.01
N GLU A 89 -12.05 -1.50 -14.29
CA GLU A 89 -12.48 -1.16 -12.93
C GLU A 89 -11.31 -1.16 -11.95
N MET A 90 -10.33 -2.04 -12.14
CA MET A 90 -9.12 -2.07 -11.32
C MET A 90 -8.27 -0.80 -11.53
N LEU A 91 -8.01 -0.40 -12.78
CA LEU A 91 -7.33 0.86 -13.10
C LEU A 91 -8.06 2.07 -12.52
N SER A 92 -9.39 2.11 -12.71
CA SER A 92 -10.24 3.16 -12.18
C SER A 92 -10.19 3.22 -10.65
N PHE A 93 -10.22 2.08 -9.96
CA PHE A 93 -10.10 1.99 -8.51
C PHE A 93 -8.77 2.57 -8.03
N ILE A 94 -7.64 2.17 -8.64
CA ILE A 94 -6.32 2.63 -8.24
C ILE A 94 -6.18 4.15 -8.43
N ARG A 95 -6.63 4.68 -9.59
CA ARG A 95 -6.53 6.12 -9.89
C ARG A 95 -7.46 6.98 -9.06
N LYS A 96 -8.76 6.68 -9.03
CA LYS A 96 -9.77 7.49 -8.31
C LYS A 96 -9.50 7.57 -6.83
N ASN A 97 -8.93 6.51 -6.24
CA ASN A 97 -8.60 6.48 -4.83
C ASN A 97 -7.20 6.99 -4.51
N ASN A 98 -6.44 7.47 -5.50
CA ASN A 98 -5.03 7.86 -5.33
C ASN A 98 -4.23 6.78 -4.57
N TYR A 99 -4.46 5.49 -4.92
CA TYR A 99 -4.14 4.36 -4.04
C TYR A 99 -2.63 4.18 -3.85
N ILE A 100 -1.84 4.29 -4.93
CA ILE A 100 -0.37 4.16 -4.90
C ILE A 100 0.29 5.25 -4.04
N PRO A 101 0.05 6.55 -4.27
CA PRO A 101 0.58 7.62 -3.42
C PRO A 101 0.22 7.47 -1.94
N ARG A 102 -0.99 7.01 -1.64
CA ARG A 102 -1.45 6.81 -0.26
C ARG A 102 -0.68 5.72 0.47
N LEU A 103 -0.51 4.55 -0.18
CA LEU A 103 0.32 3.47 0.36
C LEU A 103 1.77 3.94 0.57
N TRP A 104 2.28 4.73 -0.37
CA TRP A 104 3.61 5.31 -0.29
C TRP A 104 3.78 6.26 0.91
N ASN A 105 2.83 7.16 1.10
CA ASN A 105 2.85 8.14 2.19
C ASN A 105 2.86 7.51 3.59
N ILE A 106 2.24 6.33 3.75
CA ILE A 106 2.28 5.56 5.00
C ILE A 106 3.42 4.55 5.05
N ARG A 107 4.38 4.64 4.11
CA ARG A 107 5.56 3.77 3.99
C ARG A 107 5.23 2.27 3.82
N TRP A 108 4.11 1.96 3.22
CA TRP A 108 3.78 0.60 2.79
C TRP A 108 4.33 0.36 1.39
N TYR A 109 5.66 0.42 1.29
CA TYR A 109 6.37 0.37 0.02
C TYR A 109 6.14 -0.92 -0.77
N PRO A 110 6.17 -2.12 -0.16
CA PRO A 110 5.85 -3.35 -0.89
C PRO A 110 4.48 -3.31 -1.54
N GLU A 111 3.45 -2.87 -0.80
CA GLU A 111 2.08 -2.78 -1.26
C GLU A 111 1.92 -1.70 -2.35
N ALA A 112 2.62 -0.56 -2.21
CA ALA A 112 2.61 0.50 -3.20
C ALA A 112 3.25 0.06 -4.52
N LEU A 113 4.43 -0.58 -4.46
CA LEU A 113 5.15 -1.06 -5.64
C LEU A 113 4.44 -2.25 -6.30
N TYR A 114 3.83 -3.13 -5.53
CA TYR A 114 2.97 -4.20 -6.05
C TYR A 114 1.78 -3.64 -6.82
N THR A 115 1.10 -2.65 -6.24
CA THR A 115 -0.04 -2.00 -6.90
C THR A 115 0.39 -1.26 -8.16
N LEU A 116 1.58 -0.64 -8.17
CA LEU A 116 2.15 0.04 -9.34
C LEU A 116 2.48 -0.96 -10.45
N ALA A 117 3.12 -2.08 -10.12
CA ALA A 117 3.42 -3.16 -11.07
C ALA A 117 2.15 -3.68 -11.74
N MET A 118 1.13 -4.01 -10.95
CA MET A 118 -0.18 -4.45 -11.44
C MET A 118 -0.84 -3.38 -12.33
N PHE A 119 -0.78 -2.11 -11.93
CA PHE A 119 -1.34 -1.01 -12.71
C PHE A 119 -0.66 -0.87 -14.08
N ASP A 120 0.68 -0.94 -14.11
CA ASP A 120 1.46 -0.80 -15.35
C ASP A 120 1.22 -2.01 -16.28
N GLU A 121 1.20 -3.24 -15.75
CA GLU A 121 0.90 -4.44 -16.54
C GLU A 121 -0.51 -4.37 -17.16
N ILE A 122 -1.53 -4.04 -16.36
CA ILE A 122 -2.90 -3.90 -16.87
C ILE A 122 -2.96 -2.80 -17.92
N THR A 123 -2.28 -1.67 -17.72
CA THR A 123 -2.27 -0.53 -18.64
C THR A 123 -1.69 -0.94 -19.99
N GLU A 124 -0.53 -1.60 -20.01
CA GLU A 124 0.12 -2.04 -21.24
C GLU A 124 -0.66 -3.15 -21.94
N LYS A 125 -1.21 -4.10 -21.19
CA LYS A 125 -2.05 -5.18 -21.73
C LYS A 125 -3.31 -4.63 -22.44
N ASN A 126 -3.82 -3.49 -21.99
CA ASN A 126 -4.93 -2.80 -22.64
C ASN A 126 -4.46 -1.76 -23.69
N ASN A 127 -3.20 -1.81 -24.14
CA ASN A 127 -2.63 -0.89 -25.12
C ASN A 127 -2.78 0.60 -24.76
N ALA A 128 -2.78 0.93 -23.47
CA ALA A 128 -2.84 2.28 -22.98
C ALA A 128 -1.44 2.82 -22.60
N SER A 129 -1.28 4.14 -22.59
CA SER A 129 -0.03 4.76 -22.19
C SER A 129 0.13 4.74 -20.66
N LEU A 130 1.37 4.52 -20.20
CA LEU A 130 1.69 4.56 -18.77
C LEU A 130 1.36 5.91 -18.15
N CYS A 131 0.82 5.89 -16.95
CA CYS A 131 0.50 7.11 -16.21
C CYS A 131 1.77 7.82 -15.74
N MET A 132 1.98 9.06 -16.19
CA MET A 132 3.17 9.84 -15.84
C MET A 132 3.20 10.28 -14.37
N ASP A 133 2.05 10.38 -13.70
CA ASP A 133 1.95 10.76 -12.28
C ASP A 133 2.71 9.79 -11.35
N TYR A 134 2.96 8.56 -11.83
CA TYR A 134 3.64 7.52 -11.07
C TYR A 134 5.13 7.38 -11.38
N GLU A 135 5.68 8.22 -12.27
CA GLU A 135 7.06 8.14 -12.72
C GLU A 135 8.09 8.18 -11.58
N GLN A 136 7.82 8.98 -10.54
CA GLN A 136 8.68 9.07 -9.37
C GLN A 136 8.79 7.75 -8.59
N TYR A 137 7.71 6.95 -8.55
CA TYR A 137 7.69 5.67 -7.84
C TYR A 137 8.37 4.56 -8.65
N ARG A 138 8.30 4.61 -9.99
CA ARG A 138 8.95 3.64 -10.88
C ARG A 138 10.47 3.61 -10.73
N LYS A 139 11.07 4.69 -10.26
CA LYS A 139 12.53 4.80 -10.02
C LYS A 139 12.99 4.11 -8.74
N THR A 140 12.07 3.55 -7.96
CA THR A 140 12.35 2.92 -6.67
C THR A 140 12.10 1.43 -6.75
N LYS A 141 12.88 0.65 -6.01
CA LYS A 141 12.67 -0.79 -5.83
C LYS A 141 12.95 -1.20 -4.39
N MET A 142 12.46 -2.36 -3.97
CA MET A 142 12.76 -2.94 -2.68
C MET A 142 14.25 -3.29 -2.59
N LYS A 143 14.84 -3.17 -1.39
CA LYS A 143 16.25 -3.51 -1.16
C LYS A 143 16.51 -5.01 -1.34
N GLU A 144 15.58 -5.84 -0.89
CA GLU A 144 15.64 -7.29 -0.94
C GLU A 144 14.50 -7.83 -1.80
N LEU A 145 14.70 -9.00 -2.39
CA LEU A 145 13.67 -9.70 -3.14
C LEU A 145 12.58 -10.18 -2.17
N ILE A 146 11.36 -9.74 -2.40
CA ILE A 146 10.19 -10.20 -1.66
C ILE A 146 9.71 -11.52 -2.28
N VAL A 147 9.78 -12.58 -1.48
CA VAL A 147 9.41 -13.95 -1.85
C VAL A 147 8.26 -14.40 -0.95
N SER A 148 7.44 -15.33 -1.41
CA SER A 148 6.38 -15.88 -0.56
C SER A 148 6.98 -16.65 0.63
N PRO A 149 6.31 -16.65 1.80
CA PRO A 149 6.79 -17.38 2.98
C PRO A 149 7.02 -18.88 2.74
N ASP A 150 6.23 -19.49 1.86
CA ASP A 150 6.31 -20.92 1.55
C ASP A 150 7.65 -21.27 0.88
N ILE A 151 8.13 -20.41 -0.04
CA ILE A 151 9.41 -20.57 -0.71
C ILE A 151 10.56 -20.47 0.31
N ILE A 152 10.48 -19.46 1.20
CA ILE A 152 11.47 -19.28 2.27
C ILE A 152 11.51 -20.51 3.20
N LEU A 153 10.35 -21.09 3.49
CA LEU A 153 10.23 -22.29 4.31
C LEU A 153 10.86 -23.50 3.59
N MET A 154 10.55 -23.70 2.31
CA MET A 154 11.11 -24.78 1.49
C MET A 154 12.63 -24.69 1.40
N GLU A 155 13.21 -23.53 1.19
CA GLU A 155 14.66 -23.30 1.18
C GLU A 155 15.30 -23.67 2.52
N LYS A 156 14.68 -23.28 3.64
CA LYS A 156 15.16 -23.64 4.97
C LYS A 156 15.11 -25.15 5.25
N LEU A 157 14.10 -25.84 4.71
CA LEU A 157 13.96 -27.29 4.89
C LEU A 157 14.88 -28.10 3.98
N THR A 158 15.07 -27.66 2.75
CA THR A 158 15.84 -28.41 1.73
C THR A 158 17.31 -28.01 1.65
N GLY A 159 17.66 -26.81 2.15
CA GLY A 159 18.99 -26.23 1.99
C GLY A 159 19.34 -25.86 0.53
N LYS A 160 18.34 -25.83 -0.37
CA LYS A 160 18.51 -25.55 -1.80
C LYS A 160 17.67 -24.32 -2.20
N ASP A 161 18.20 -23.52 -3.09
CA ASP A 161 17.56 -22.35 -3.67
C ASP A 161 17.02 -22.57 -5.10
N ASP A 162 17.06 -23.82 -5.58
CA ASP A 162 16.65 -24.20 -6.93
C ASP A 162 15.23 -23.75 -7.29
N GLU A 163 14.31 -23.83 -6.32
CA GLU A 163 12.91 -23.39 -6.48
C GLU A 163 12.83 -21.87 -6.68
N ARG A 164 13.58 -21.10 -5.89
CA ARG A 164 13.65 -19.65 -6.04
C ARG A 164 14.19 -19.25 -7.41
N GLN A 165 15.25 -19.91 -7.88
CA GLN A 165 15.85 -19.61 -9.17
C GLN A 165 14.89 -19.90 -10.33
N LYS A 166 14.15 -21.02 -10.28
CA LYS A 166 13.09 -21.33 -11.25
C LYS A 166 11.97 -20.27 -11.25
N LEU A 167 11.57 -19.83 -10.06
CA LEU A 167 10.53 -18.83 -9.94
C LEU A 167 10.99 -17.45 -10.44
N ILE A 168 12.23 -17.07 -10.19
CA ILE A 168 12.81 -15.83 -10.74
C ILE A 168 12.86 -15.91 -12.28
N ALA A 169 13.24 -17.04 -12.85
CA ALA A 169 13.29 -17.21 -14.30
C ALA A 169 11.92 -17.10 -14.98
N ASN A 170 10.85 -17.45 -14.26
CA ASN A 170 9.46 -17.39 -14.74
C ASN A 170 8.66 -16.22 -14.14
N ALA A 171 9.33 -15.32 -13.41
CA ALA A 171 8.65 -14.23 -12.73
C ALA A 171 8.11 -13.20 -13.70
N ASN A 172 6.99 -12.62 -13.33
CA ASN A 172 6.39 -11.51 -14.05
C ASN A 172 7.32 -10.28 -14.01
N PRO A 173 7.78 -9.76 -15.18
CA PRO A 173 8.77 -8.71 -15.25
C PRO A 173 8.30 -7.38 -14.63
N TYR A 174 6.98 -7.11 -14.65
CA TYR A 174 6.42 -5.89 -14.03
C TYR A 174 6.63 -5.85 -12.52
N PHE A 175 6.62 -7.01 -11.86
CA PHE A 175 6.85 -7.11 -10.42
C PHE A 175 8.33 -7.28 -10.09
N LEU A 176 9.04 -8.07 -10.89
CA LEU A 176 10.44 -8.35 -10.66
C LEU A 176 11.32 -7.09 -10.72
N GLN A 177 10.98 -6.10 -11.56
CA GLN A 177 11.68 -4.81 -11.59
C GLN A 177 11.70 -4.08 -10.24
N TYR A 178 10.71 -4.36 -9.37
CA TYR A 178 10.60 -3.81 -8.02
C TYR A 178 11.15 -4.74 -6.93
N ASN A 179 11.84 -5.83 -7.30
CA ASN A 179 12.26 -6.90 -6.40
C ASN A 179 11.06 -7.56 -5.67
N ILE A 180 9.97 -7.80 -6.38
CA ILE A 180 8.81 -8.56 -5.89
C ILE A 180 8.66 -9.79 -6.80
N LEU A 181 8.71 -10.98 -6.18
CA LEU A 181 8.51 -12.23 -6.91
C LEU A 181 7.00 -12.50 -7.04
N GLU A 182 6.51 -12.40 -8.26
CA GLU A 182 5.12 -12.65 -8.62
C GLU A 182 5.05 -13.44 -9.91
N GLY A 183 4.01 -14.27 -10.05
CA GLY A 183 3.66 -14.94 -11.28
C GLY A 183 2.68 -14.14 -12.14
N ASP A 184 1.89 -14.87 -12.90
CA ASP A 184 0.80 -14.27 -13.68
C ASP A 184 -0.34 -13.83 -12.73
N ILE A 185 -0.66 -12.54 -12.71
CA ILE A 185 -1.75 -12.00 -11.89
C ILE A 185 -3.16 -12.36 -12.40
N TYR A 186 -3.22 -12.94 -13.58
CA TYR A 186 -4.46 -13.46 -14.21
C TYR A 186 -4.63 -14.98 -14.06
N ALA A 187 -3.63 -15.68 -13.52
CA ALA A 187 -3.76 -17.10 -13.22
C ALA A 187 -4.70 -17.30 -12.01
N GLU A 188 -5.57 -18.33 -12.10
CA GLU A 188 -6.47 -18.74 -11.01
C GLU A 188 -5.72 -19.50 -9.89
#